data_defeec6326306b382ad0066534d07fe8
#
_entry.id   defeec6326306b382ad0066534d07fe8
#
_cell.length_a   1.000
_cell.length_b   1.000
_cell.length_c   1.000
_cell.angle_alpha   90.00
_cell.angle_beta   90.00
_cell.angle_gamma   90.00
#
_symmetry.space_group_name_H-M   'P 1'
#
loop_
_entity.id
_entity.type
_entity.pdbx_description
1 polymer ?
#
loop_
_entity_poly.entity_id
_entity_poly.type
_entity_poly.pdbx_seq_one_letter_code
_entity_poly.pdbx_strand_id
1 'polypeptide(L)'
;FIFLFHIGDSVPPEKNPSCPYKLAALLDRFPRLRCIAGHLGGYHQWEHSLKALVGRDVWLDTSSCTPFIQPDLLKAILRKHPQDRILFGSDYPLYDPGDAMMHLQEKAELGDAALDRYCSNADALFA
;
A
#
# COMPACT_ATOMS: atom_id res chain seq x y z
N PHE A 1 -10.88 12.87 -10.21
CA PHE A 1 -11.04 11.44 -9.94
C PHE A 1 -9.77 10.86 -9.31
N ILE A 2 -9.97 9.89 -8.42
CA ILE A 2 -8.90 9.08 -7.82
C ILE A 2 -9.20 7.64 -8.20
N PHE A 3 -8.20 6.94 -8.71
CA PHE A 3 -8.33 5.53 -9.07
C PHE A 3 -7.80 4.65 -7.94
N LEU A 4 -8.51 3.60 -7.60
CA LEU A 4 -8.02 2.54 -6.71
C LEU A 4 -7.72 1.31 -7.58
N PHE A 5 -6.46 0.88 -7.56
CA PHE A 5 -6.01 -0.31 -8.27
C PHE A 5 -5.67 -1.43 -7.29
N HIS A 6 -6.23 -2.60 -7.52
CA HIS A 6 -5.71 -3.83 -6.94
C HIS A 6 -4.38 -4.15 -7.61
N ILE A 7 -3.29 -4.18 -6.86
CA ILE A 7 -1.95 -4.46 -7.39
C ILE A 7 -1.39 -5.71 -6.73
N GLY A 8 -0.85 -6.59 -7.55
CA GLY A 8 -0.25 -7.85 -7.13
C GLY A 8 -1.17 -9.05 -7.31
N ASP A 9 -0.59 -10.22 -7.17
CA ASP A 9 -1.26 -11.52 -7.17
C ASP A 9 -0.23 -12.60 -6.77
N SER A 10 -0.70 -13.82 -6.57
CA SER A 10 0.14 -15.01 -6.32
C SER A 10 0.91 -15.49 -7.56
N VAL A 11 0.56 -15.00 -8.75
CA VAL A 11 1.31 -15.30 -9.98
C VAL A 11 2.49 -14.35 -10.17
N PRO A 12 3.55 -14.75 -10.90
CA PRO A 12 4.69 -13.88 -11.16
C PRO A 12 4.31 -12.56 -11.86
N PRO A 13 5.05 -11.46 -11.63
CA PRO A 13 4.71 -10.15 -12.18
C PRO A 13 4.52 -10.12 -13.69
N GLU A 14 5.32 -10.87 -14.45
CA GLU A 14 5.22 -10.95 -15.90
C GLU A 14 3.91 -11.59 -16.40
N LYS A 15 3.26 -12.39 -15.56
CA LYS A 15 1.97 -13.05 -15.85
C LYS A 15 0.78 -12.30 -15.21
N ASN A 16 1.05 -11.33 -14.35
CA ASN A 16 0.02 -10.58 -13.68
C ASN A 16 -0.36 -9.33 -14.48
N PRO A 17 -1.63 -9.15 -14.88
CA PRO A 17 -2.08 -7.94 -15.57
C PRO A 17 -1.96 -6.67 -14.72
N SER A 18 -1.94 -6.80 -13.40
CA SER A 18 -1.90 -5.68 -12.45
C SER A 18 -0.71 -5.81 -11.49
N CYS A 19 0.51 -5.81 -12.01
CA CYS A 19 1.72 -5.88 -11.20
C CYS A 19 2.33 -4.49 -10.90
N PRO A 20 3.21 -4.37 -9.89
CA PRO A 20 3.85 -3.11 -9.52
C PRO A 20 4.55 -2.40 -10.70
N TYR A 21 5.22 -3.14 -11.56
CA TYR A 21 5.96 -2.56 -12.71
C TYR A 21 5.04 -1.94 -13.76
N LYS A 22 3.86 -2.54 -13.99
CA LYS A 22 2.86 -1.98 -14.92
C LYS A 22 2.25 -0.70 -14.38
N LEU A 23 1.98 -0.62 -13.08
CA LEU A 23 1.53 0.62 -12.47
C LEU A 23 2.64 1.68 -12.53
N ALA A 24 3.89 1.34 -12.26
CA ALA A 24 5.01 2.26 -12.39
C ALA A 24 5.11 2.85 -13.81
N ALA A 25 4.99 2.01 -14.84
CA ALA A 25 4.98 2.45 -16.23
C ALA A 25 3.77 3.37 -16.55
N LEU A 26 2.62 3.10 -15.96
CA LEU A 26 1.44 3.96 -16.10
C LEU A 26 1.67 5.34 -15.46
N LEU A 27 2.28 5.38 -14.27
CA LEU A 27 2.63 6.63 -13.60
C LEU A 27 3.66 7.44 -14.38
N ASP A 28 4.64 6.79 -15.01
CA ASP A 28 5.62 7.45 -15.88
C ASP A 28 4.95 8.11 -17.09
N ARG A 29 3.96 7.43 -17.67
CA ARG A 29 3.21 7.93 -18.83
C ARG A 29 2.20 9.02 -18.45
N PHE A 30 1.62 8.95 -17.25
CA PHE A 30 0.59 9.87 -16.76
C PHE A 30 0.98 10.45 -15.40
N PRO A 31 1.95 11.38 -15.35
CA PRO A 31 2.50 11.87 -14.08
C PRO A 31 1.51 12.65 -13.19
N ARG A 32 0.35 13.02 -13.73
CA ARG A 32 -0.73 13.66 -12.97
C ARG A 32 -1.83 12.70 -12.53
N LEU A 33 -1.65 11.40 -12.77
CA LEU A 33 -2.61 10.38 -12.35
C LEU A 33 -2.63 10.30 -10.81
N ARG A 34 -3.80 10.53 -10.23
CA ARG A 34 -4.02 10.34 -8.79
C ARG A 34 -4.57 8.94 -8.57
N CYS A 35 -3.80 8.10 -7.90
CA CYS A 35 -4.25 6.74 -7.63
C CYS A 35 -3.73 6.18 -6.31
N ILE A 36 -4.49 5.21 -5.80
CA ILE A 36 -4.14 4.37 -4.67
C ILE A 36 -3.76 3.00 -5.23
N ALA A 37 -2.58 2.53 -4.90
CA ALA A 37 -2.14 1.17 -5.18
C ALA A 37 -2.49 0.30 -3.96
N GLY A 38 -3.51 -0.50 -4.09
CA GLY A 38 -3.99 -1.39 -3.03
C GLY A 38 -2.94 -2.38 -2.57
N HIS A 39 -3.04 -2.81 -1.32
CA HIS A 39 -2.18 -3.84 -0.73
C HIS A 39 -0.69 -3.46 -0.72
N LEU A 40 -0.38 -2.24 -0.30
CA LEU A 40 0.98 -1.65 -0.35
C LEU A 40 1.62 -1.78 -1.74
N GLY A 41 0.79 -1.69 -2.78
CA GLY A 41 1.22 -1.72 -4.18
C GLY A 41 1.70 -3.07 -4.68
N GLY A 42 1.35 -4.18 -4.01
CA GLY A 42 1.84 -5.48 -4.48
C GLY A 42 1.43 -6.68 -3.64
N TYR A 43 0.15 -7.05 -3.61
CA TYR A 43 -0.31 -8.26 -2.95
C TYR A 43 0.50 -9.48 -3.37
N HIS A 44 1.17 -10.13 -2.42
CA HIS A 44 2.16 -11.20 -2.65
C HIS A 44 3.35 -10.82 -3.57
N GLN A 45 3.51 -9.53 -3.89
CA GLN A 45 4.59 -9.00 -4.75
C GLN A 45 5.26 -7.77 -4.10
N TRP A 46 5.33 -7.72 -2.76
CA TRP A 46 5.81 -6.55 -2.02
C TRP A 46 7.27 -6.21 -2.27
N GLU A 47 8.13 -7.18 -2.56
CA GLU A 47 9.52 -6.92 -2.96
C GLU A 47 9.58 -6.15 -4.29
N HIS A 48 8.66 -6.45 -5.21
CA HIS A 48 8.51 -5.75 -6.47
C HIS A 48 7.91 -4.35 -6.27
N SER A 49 6.94 -4.20 -5.35
CA SER A 49 6.43 -2.89 -4.95
C SER A 49 7.54 -2.01 -4.36
N LEU A 50 8.37 -2.56 -3.49
CA LEU A 50 9.50 -1.84 -2.90
C LEU A 50 10.45 -1.29 -3.97
N LYS A 51 10.67 -2.04 -5.05
CA LYS A 51 11.54 -1.62 -6.17
C LYS A 51 10.86 -0.63 -7.11
N ALA A 52 9.57 -0.82 -7.42
CA ALA A 52 8.91 -0.12 -8.51
C ALA A 52 8.06 1.08 -8.06
N LEU A 53 7.42 1.02 -6.90
CA LEU A 53 6.41 1.99 -6.47
C LEU A 53 6.81 2.80 -5.23
N VAL A 54 7.51 2.20 -4.29
CA VAL A 54 7.90 2.87 -3.04
C VAL A 54 8.76 4.09 -3.34
N GLY A 55 8.41 5.23 -2.75
CA GLY A 55 9.06 6.52 -2.99
C GLY A 55 8.46 7.35 -4.13
N ARG A 56 7.53 6.81 -4.91
CA ARG A 56 6.83 7.54 -5.98
C ARG A 56 5.65 8.34 -5.43
N ASP A 57 5.12 9.25 -6.25
CA ASP A 57 3.90 10.02 -5.97
C ASP A 57 2.65 9.15 -6.25
N VAL A 58 2.42 8.20 -5.38
CA VAL A 58 1.28 7.27 -5.40
C VAL A 58 0.88 6.97 -3.96
N TRP A 59 -0.41 6.83 -3.68
CA TRP A 59 -0.86 6.36 -2.38
C TRP A 59 -0.77 4.85 -2.30
N LEU A 60 -0.29 4.34 -1.16
CA LEU A 60 -0.29 2.90 -0.83
C LEU A 60 -1.24 2.66 0.33
N ASP A 61 -2.14 1.69 0.24
CA ASP A 61 -2.95 1.29 1.38
C ASP A 61 -2.46 -0.02 2.01
N THR A 62 -2.73 -0.20 3.29
CA THR A 62 -2.26 -1.34 4.08
C THR A 62 -3.17 -2.56 4.03
N SER A 63 -4.22 -2.54 3.22
CA SER A 63 -5.23 -3.60 3.18
C SER A 63 -4.64 -4.97 2.85
N SER A 64 -5.12 -6.01 3.50
CA SER A 64 -4.76 -7.42 3.29
C SER A 64 -3.27 -7.75 3.32
N CYS A 65 -2.43 -6.88 3.90
CA CYS A 65 -0.98 -7.09 3.90
C CYS A 65 -0.49 -7.91 5.08
N THR A 66 -0.94 -7.55 6.28
CA THR A 66 -0.37 -8.05 7.53
C THR A 66 -0.44 -9.56 7.73
N PRO A 67 -1.41 -10.32 7.21
CA PRO A 67 -1.40 -11.77 7.33
C PRO A 67 -0.25 -12.45 6.59
N PHE A 68 0.32 -11.81 5.56
CA PHE A 68 1.22 -12.47 4.61
C PHE A 68 2.61 -11.84 4.51
N ILE A 69 2.72 -10.51 4.65
CA ILE A 69 3.99 -9.80 4.45
C ILE A 69 4.98 -10.09 5.59
N GLN A 70 6.26 -10.23 5.26
CA GLN A 70 7.32 -10.36 6.27
C GLN A 70 7.53 -9.02 7.00
N PRO A 71 7.75 -9.04 8.34
CA PRO A 71 7.87 -7.82 9.14
C PRO A 71 8.94 -6.84 8.64
N ASP A 72 10.11 -7.32 8.26
CA ASP A 72 11.20 -6.47 7.79
C ASP A 72 10.86 -5.78 6.46
N LEU A 73 10.17 -6.49 5.57
CA LEU A 73 9.69 -5.94 4.30
C LEU A 73 8.61 -4.90 4.51
N LEU A 74 7.65 -5.17 5.41
CA LEU A 74 6.62 -4.21 5.80
C LEU A 74 7.24 -2.92 6.36
N LYS A 75 8.15 -3.05 7.31
CA LYS A 75 8.87 -1.91 7.90
C LYS A 75 9.66 -1.12 6.85
N ALA A 76 10.30 -1.80 5.91
CA ALA A 76 11.06 -1.15 4.84
C ALA A 76 10.16 -0.33 3.91
N ILE A 77 9.02 -0.87 3.51
CA ILE A 77 8.04 -0.16 2.67
C ILE A 77 7.51 1.07 3.40
N LEU A 78 7.01 0.91 4.64
CA LEU A 78 6.43 2.00 5.41
C LEU A 78 7.45 3.11 5.71
N ARG A 79 8.71 2.76 5.97
CA ARG A 79 9.76 3.74 6.25
C ARG A 79 10.22 4.52 5.02
N LYS A 80 10.30 3.85 3.87
CA LYS A 80 10.84 4.45 2.63
C LYS A 80 9.80 5.20 1.81
N HIS A 81 8.51 4.92 2.01
CA HIS A 81 7.46 5.62 1.29
C HIS A 81 7.11 6.95 1.99
N PRO A 82 6.72 8.01 1.23
CA PRO A 82 6.27 9.26 1.84
C PRO A 82 5.13 9.03 2.84
N GLN A 83 5.28 9.56 4.05
CA GLN A 83 4.37 9.26 5.16
C GLN A 83 2.95 9.80 4.96
N ASP A 84 2.80 10.86 4.17
CA ASP A 84 1.51 11.43 3.76
C ASP A 84 0.85 10.69 2.59
N ARG A 85 1.50 9.67 2.06
CA ARG A 85 1.03 8.81 0.96
C ARG A 85 0.74 7.37 1.39
N ILE A 86 0.73 7.10 2.69
CA ILE A 86 0.33 5.80 3.25
C ILE A 86 -1.07 5.94 3.82
N LEU A 87 -1.97 5.04 3.45
CA LEU A 87 -3.35 4.99 3.92
C LEU A 87 -3.55 3.71 4.72
N PHE A 88 -4.29 3.82 5.82
CA PHE A 88 -4.82 2.63 6.47
C PHE A 88 -5.98 2.07 5.66
N GLY A 89 -6.00 0.78 5.43
CA GLY A 89 -7.08 0.00 4.84
C GLY A 89 -7.15 -1.39 5.46
N SER A 90 -8.34 -1.95 5.61
CA SER A 90 -8.55 -3.30 6.15
C SER A 90 -8.95 -4.34 5.10
N ASP A 91 -9.53 -3.89 3.98
CA ASP A 91 -10.18 -4.76 3.00
C ASP A 91 -11.48 -5.39 3.57
N TYR A 92 -12.21 -4.61 4.39
CA TYR A 92 -13.51 -5.05 4.92
C TYR A 92 -14.47 -5.45 3.77
N PRO A 93 -15.22 -6.53 3.86
CA PRO A 93 -15.46 -7.36 5.06
C PRO A 93 -14.52 -8.57 5.23
N LEU A 94 -13.44 -8.67 4.46
CA LEU A 94 -12.50 -9.78 4.61
C LEU A 94 -11.77 -9.74 5.96
N TYR A 95 -11.44 -8.53 6.43
CA TYR A 95 -10.80 -8.31 7.73
C TYR A 95 -11.53 -7.22 8.51
N ASP A 96 -11.66 -7.42 9.81
CA ASP A 96 -12.16 -6.39 10.73
C ASP A 96 -11.16 -5.23 10.81
N PRO A 97 -11.62 -3.97 10.71
CA PRO A 97 -10.72 -2.81 10.77
C PRO A 97 -9.93 -2.69 12.08
N GLY A 98 -10.55 -3.03 13.22
CA GLY A 98 -9.86 -2.98 14.52
C GLY A 98 -8.73 -4.01 14.62
N ASP A 99 -9.00 -5.24 14.18
CA ASP A 99 -7.98 -6.30 14.13
C ASP A 99 -6.86 -5.93 13.14
N ALA A 100 -7.20 -5.37 11.99
CA ALA A 100 -6.22 -4.94 11.00
C ALA A 100 -5.29 -3.83 11.53
N MET A 101 -5.83 -2.86 12.29
CA MET A 101 -5.04 -1.83 12.98
C MET A 101 -4.07 -2.44 13.97
N MET A 102 -4.57 -3.32 14.84
CA MET A 102 -3.76 -4.00 15.86
C MET A 102 -2.63 -4.81 15.22
N HIS A 103 -2.92 -5.62 14.22
CA HIS A 103 -1.92 -6.42 13.52
C HIS A 103 -0.88 -5.56 12.78
N LEU A 104 -1.30 -4.42 12.21
CA LEU A 104 -0.38 -3.49 11.57
C LEU A 104 0.59 -2.88 12.60
N GLN A 105 0.08 -2.42 13.74
CA GLN A 105 0.92 -1.86 14.81
C GLN A 105 1.91 -2.89 15.34
N GLU A 106 1.46 -4.10 15.63
CA GLU A 106 2.32 -5.18 16.14
C GLU A 106 3.40 -5.58 15.14
N LYS A 107 3.03 -5.87 13.92
CA LYS A 107 3.97 -6.37 12.90
C LYS A 107 4.97 -5.32 12.43
N ALA A 108 4.54 -4.08 12.29
CA ALA A 108 5.40 -2.98 11.86
C ALA A 108 6.05 -2.22 13.01
N GLU A 109 5.71 -2.57 14.27
CA GLU A 109 6.18 -1.85 15.47
C GLU A 109 5.86 -0.35 15.39
N LEU A 110 4.62 -0.03 14.97
CA LEU A 110 4.16 1.34 14.82
C LEU A 110 3.63 1.92 16.15
N GLY A 111 4.03 3.15 16.45
CA GLY A 111 3.39 3.94 17.49
C GLY A 111 2.01 4.46 17.05
N ASP A 112 1.21 4.91 18.02
CA ASP A 112 -0.15 5.42 17.77
C ASP A 112 -0.15 6.62 16.82
N ALA A 113 0.82 7.53 16.94
CA ALA A 113 0.93 8.71 16.08
C ALA A 113 1.09 8.36 14.59
N ALA A 114 1.83 7.29 14.27
CA ALA A 114 1.98 6.83 12.89
C ALA A 114 0.68 6.22 12.36
N LEU A 115 0.00 5.39 13.16
CA LEU A 115 -1.29 4.82 12.79
C LEU A 115 -2.34 5.90 12.58
N ASP A 116 -2.45 6.86 13.51
CA ASP A 116 -3.38 8.00 13.39
C ASP A 116 -3.13 8.79 12.10
N ARG A 117 -1.87 8.99 11.73
CA ARG A 117 -1.51 9.63 10.47
C ARG A 117 -2.01 8.83 9.28
N TYR A 118 -1.81 7.53 9.24
CA TYR A 118 -2.25 6.68 8.13
C TYR A 118 -3.78 6.66 8.00
N CYS A 119 -4.50 6.72 9.12
CA CYS A 119 -5.96 6.86 9.11
C CYS A 119 -6.41 8.23 8.60
N SER A 120 -5.74 9.32 9.02
CA SER A 120 -6.14 10.69 8.65
C SER A 120 -5.65 11.16 7.28
N ASN A 121 -4.67 10.49 6.67
CA ASN A 121 -4.20 10.84 5.33
C ASN A 121 -5.32 10.78 4.27
N ALA A 122 -6.33 9.94 4.47
CA ALA A 122 -7.50 9.86 3.60
C ALA A 122 -8.30 11.17 3.57
N ASP A 123 -8.38 11.90 4.67
CA ASP A 123 -9.11 13.17 4.74
C ASP A 123 -8.51 14.19 3.77
N ALA A 124 -7.19 14.29 3.72
CA ALA A 124 -6.49 15.18 2.79
C ALA A 124 -6.61 14.71 1.34
N LEU A 125 -6.65 13.40 1.12
CA LEU A 125 -6.78 12.82 -0.22
C LEU A 125 -8.16 13.09 -0.84
N PHE A 126 -9.22 13.01 -0.03
CA PHE A 126 -10.60 13.14 -0.48
C PHE A 126 -11.22 14.52 -0.21
N ALA A 127 -10.47 15.43 0.36
CA ALA A 127 -10.90 16.81 0.62
C ALA A 127 -11.25 17.60 -0.65
#